data_29270383513fb65474bcb829022f0316
#
_entry.id   29270383513fb65474bcb829022f0316
#
_cell.length_a   1.000
_cell.length_b   1.000
_cell.length_c   1.000
_cell.angle_alpha   90.00
_cell.angle_beta   90.00
_cell.angle_gamma   90.00
#
_symmetry.space_group_name_H-M   'P 1'
#
loop_
_entity.id
_entity.type
_entity.pdbx_description
1 polymer ?
#
loop_
_entity_poly.entity_id
_entity_poly.type
_entity_poly.pdbx_seq_one_letter_code
_entity_poly.pdbx_strand_id
1 'polypeptide(L)' 'MTIPNEGKVLLDFYADWCGPCRAMGSILDQFQDGSNVKLVKVNVDENRELAQQYGVRGIPFFVYLE' A
#
# COMPACT_ATOMS: atom_id res chain seq x y z
N MET A 1 -6.64 11.29 -0.38
CA MET A 1 -5.47 10.75 -1.11
C MET A 1 -5.87 10.38 -2.52
N THR A 2 -5.01 10.61 -3.47
CA THR A 2 -5.27 10.33 -4.88
C THR A 2 -4.43 9.14 -5.33
N ILE A 3 -5.09 8.12 -5.88
CA ILE A 3 -4.40 6.95 -6.42
C ILE A 3 -4.11 7.22 -7.89
N PRO A 4 -2.84 7.02 -8.34
CA PRO A 4 -2.53 7.17 -9.77
C PRO A 4 -3.38 6.22 -10.60
N ASN A 5 -3.89 6.69 -11.73
CA ASN A 5 -4.74 5.90 -12.61
C ASN A 5 -4.04 5.47 -13.90
N GLU A 6 -2.73 5.58 -13.92
CA GLU A 6 -1.90 5.18 -15.06
C GLU A 6 -0.70 4.39 -14.58
N GLY A 7 -0.23 3.47 -15.43
CA GLY A 7 0.96 2.69 -15.16
C GLY A 7 0.70 1.59 -14.15
N LYS A 8 1.78 1.05 -13.62
CA LYS A 8 1.75 -0.05 -12.66
C LYS A 8 1.86 0.52 -11.25
N VAL A 9 0.88 0.20 -10.41
CA VAL A 9 0.79 0.74 -9.06
C VAL A 9 0.56 -0.39 -8.08
N LEU A 10 1.34 -0.41 -6.99
CA LEU A 10 1.12 -1.33 -5.89
C LEU A 10 0.67 -0.52 -4.68
N LEU A 11 -0.54 -0.79 -4.21
CA LEU A 11 -1.07 -0.17 -3.00
C LEU A 11 -0.67 -1.00 -1.80
N ASP A 12 -0.07 -0.36 -0.80
CA ASP A 12 0.34 -0.99 0.45
C ASP A 12 -0.52 -0.42 1.57
N PHE A 13 -1.54 -1.18 1.99
CA PHE A 13 -2.40 -0.78 3.10
C PHE A 13 -1.74 -1.16 4.42
N TYR A 14 -1.51 -0.17 5.27
CA TYR A 14 -0.76 -0.35 6.51
C TYR A 14 -1.34 0.52 7.62
N ALA A 15 -0.80 0.35 8.83
CA ALA A 15 -1.06 1.23 9.96
C ALA A 15 0.21 1.35 10.79
N ASP A 16 0.35 2.45 11.53
CA ASP A 16 1.54 2.70 12.35
C ASP A 16 1.72 1.66 13.45
N TRP A 17 0.60 1.12 13.97
CA TRP A 17 0.63 0.12 15.03
C TRP A 17 0.90 -1.30 14.51
N CYS A 18 0.97 -1.49 13.21
CA CYS A 18 1.11 -2.80 12.60
C CYS A 18 2.60 -3.19 12.52
N GLY A 19 3.05 -4.09 13.38
CA GLY A 19 4.42 -4.58 13.37
C GLY A 19 4.85 -5.21 12.05
N PRO A 20 4.08 -6.18 11.52
CA PRO A 20 4.41 -6.78 10.22
C PRO A 20 4.47 -5.76 9.08
N CYS A 21 3.64 -4.72 9.11
CA CYS A 21 3.67 -3.67 8.09
C CYS A 21 5.01 -2.94 8.10
N ARG A 22 5.55 -2.67 9.29
CA ARG A 22 6.84 -1.99 9.43
C ARG A 22 7.99 -2.87 8.94
N ALA A 23 7.93 -4.18 9.23
CA ALA A 23 8.93 -5.12 8.75
C ALA A 23 8.93 -5.19 7.22
N MET A 24 7.77 -5.12 6.59
CA MET A 24 7.64 -5.14 5.13
C MET A 24 8.09 -3.83 4.48
N GLY A 25 8.04 -2.73 5.23
CA GLY A 25 8.30 -1.40 4.67
C GLY A 25 9.66 -1.27 4.01
N SER A 26 10.72 -1.71 4.68
CA SER A 26 12.06 -1.62 4.11
C SER A 26 12.25 -2.54 2.91
N ILE A 27 11.60 -3.70 2.91
CA ILE A 27 11.64 -4.63 1.77
C ILE A 27 10.95 -3.99 0.56
N LEU A 28 9.81 -3.36 0.78
CA LEU A 28 9.05 -2.72 -0.29
C LEU A 28 9.77 -1.49 -0.85
N ASP A 29 10.48 -0.75 -0.01
CA ASP A 29 11.28 0.38 -0.46
C ASP A 29 12.38 -0.07 -1.42
N GLN A 30 13.05 -1.20 -1.10
CA GLN A 30 14.05 -1.80 -1.98
C GLN A 30 13.43 -2.28 -3.29
N PHE A 31 12.26 -2.87 -3.22
CA PHE A 31 11.52 -3.33 -4.39
C PHE A 31 11.21 -2.16 -5.33
N GLN A 32 10.75 -1.04 -4.79
CA GLN A 32 10.42 0.13 -5.61
C GLN A 32 11.64 0.67 -6.35
N ASP A 33 12.79 0.71 -5.69
CA ASP A 33 14.01 1.24 -6.28
C ASP A 33 14.45 0.46 -7.52
N GLY A 34 14.14 -0.83 -7.57
CA GLY A 34 14.54 -1.69 -8.68
C GLY A 34 13.46 -1.98 -9.70
N SER A 35 12.28 -1.37 -9.58
CA SER A 35 11.15 -1.70 -10.46
C SER A 35 10.53 -0.44 -11.06
N ASN A 36 9.69 -0.66 -12.09
CA ASN A 36 8.90 0.41 -12.69
C ASN A 36 7.48 0.47 -12.13
N VAL A 37 7.25 -0.19 -11.00
CA VAL A 37 5.98 -0.19 -10.30
C VAL A 37 6.01 0.91 -9.24
N LYS A 38 5.02 1.77 -9.22
CA LYS A 38 4.92 2.82 -8.22
C LYS A 38 4.30 2.27 -6.94
N LEU A 39 5.02 2.40 -5.84
CA LEU A 39 4.50 2.00 -4.53
C LEU A 39 3.74 3.17 -3.90
N VAL A 40 2.48 2.94 -3.55
CA VAL A 40 1.66 3.94 -2.88
C VAL A 40 1.26 3.38 -1.52
N LYS A 41 1.73 4.01 -0.45
CA LYS A 41 1.42 3.58 0.92
C LYS A 41 0.14 4.24 1.38
N VAL A 42 -0.81 3.44 1.87
CA VAL A 42 -2.12 3.89 2.31
C VAL A 42 -2.29 3.54 3.79
N ASN A 43 -2.26 4.55 4.65
CA ASN A 43 -2.53 4.37 6.07
C ASN A 43 -4.03 4.16 6.25
N VAL A 44 -4.45 2.99 6.74
CA VAL A 44 -5.87 2.65 6.84
C VAL A 44 -6.61 3.50 7.88
N ASP A 45 -5.90 3.99 8.90
CA ASP A 45 -6.52 4.83 9.92
C ASP A 45 -6.85 6.22 9.40
N GLU A 46 -6.10 6.67 8.39
CA GLU A 46 -6.29 7.99 7.77
C GLU A 46 -7.13 7.92 6.49
N ASN A 47 -7.33 6.72 5.95
CA ASN A 47 -8.00 6.52 4.66
C ASN A 47 -9.01 5.39 4.75
N ARG A 48 -9.96 5.49 5.68
CA ARG A 48 -10.92 4.42 5.98
C ARG A 48 -11.83 4.10 4.80
N GLU A 49 -12.29 5.12 4.09
CA GLU A 49 -13.16 4.90 2.94
C GLU A 49 -12.45 4.14 1.84
N LEU A 50 -11.19 4.51 1.59
CA LEU A 50 -10.40 3.85 0.57
C LEU A 50 -10.14 2.38 0.94
N ALA A 51 -9.83 2.12 2.20
CA ALA A 51 -9.65 0.76 2.70
C ALA A 51 -10.92 -0.07 2.51
N GLN A 52 -12.09 0.51 2.80
CA GLN A 52 -13.37 -0.16 2.58
C GLN A 52 -13.62 -0.44 1.09
N GLN A 53 -13.27 0.52 0.25
CA GLN A 53 -13.47 0.41 -1.20
C GLN A 53 -12.72 -0.80 -1.76
N TYR A 54 -11.53 -1.09 -1.24
CA TYR A 54 -10.72 -2.23 -1.68
C TYR A 54 -10.94 -3.49 -0.85
N GLY A 55 -11.89 -3.46 0.09
CA GLY A 55 -12.24 -4.64 0.89
C GLY A 55 -11.16 -5.07 1.87
N VAL A 56 -10.38 -4.12 2.38
CA VAL A 56 -9.29 -4.41 3.31
C VAL A 56 -9.86 -4.82 4.66
N ARG A 57 -9.60 -6.07 5.08
CA ARG A 57 -10.06 -6.61 6.36
C ARG A 57 -8.92 -6.86 7.34
N GLY A 58 -7.71 -6.89 6.87
CA GLY A 58 -6.54 -7.09 7.70
C GLY A 58 -5.34 -6.51 7.01
N ILE A 59 -4.30 -6.18 7.77
CA ILE A 59 -3.08 -5.59 7.24
C ILE A 59 -1.87 -6.37 7.72
N PRO A 60 -0.77 -6.39 6.95
CA PRO A 60 -0.59 -5.71 5.67
C PRO A 60 -1.49 -6.28 4.57
N PHE A 61 -1.92 -5.43 3.64
CA PHE A 61 -2.78 -5.83 2.53
C PHE A 61 -2.32 -5.09 1.27
N PHE A 62 -2.21 -5.81 0.16
CA PHE A 62 -1.64 -5.24 -1.07
C PHE A 62 -2.64 -5.37 -2.21
N VAL A 63 -2.69 -4.33 -3.04
CA VAL A 63 -3.50 -4.32 -4.26
C VAL A 63 -2.61 -3.87 -5.42
N TYR A 64 -2.53 -4.69 -6.45
CA TYR A 64 -1.76 -4.34 -7.65
C TYR A 64 -2.71 -3.84 -8.73
N LEU A 65 -2.42 -2.65 -9.24
CA LEU A 65 -3.20 -2.00 -10.29
C LEU A 65 -2.34 -1.80 -11.52
N GLU A 66 -2.96 -1.98 -12.69
CA GLU A 66 -2.26 -1.86 -13.95
C GLU A 66 -3.00 -1.01 -14.98
#